data_b20e01c5336b15e3b3cbe529cc285807
#
_entry.id   b20e01c5336b15e3b3cbe529cc285807
#
_cell.length_a   1.000
_cell.length_b   1.000
_cell.length_c   1.000
_cell.angle_alpha   90.00
_cell.angle_beta   90.00
_cell.angle_gamma   90.00
#
_symmetry.space_group_name_H-M   'P 1'
#
loop_
_entity.id
_entity.type
_entity.pdbx_description
1 polymer ?
#
loop_
_entity_poly.entity_id
_entity_poly.type
_entity_poly.pdbx_seq_one_letter_code
_entity_poly.pdbx_strand_id
1 'polypeptide(L)'
;MPTLSRVKPKLTFNKGIAGFFIFLHLGALLAFFPFAFSWSAVALMLFLHWLTASIGICFGYHRYLTHRGMDLPKWVANTIVFCGSLACQNGPIKWVAHHRMHHAGSDTERDPHSAKNSLWWPHLGWMIYKHPEFDDDKVIQNYTKDISDNKFYQFLEKNYIKNQFILGFIFLAIGGLPWVVWGIFL
;
A
#
# COMPACT_ATOMS: atom_id res chain seq x y z
N MET A 1 -16.61 13.81 -19.73
CA MET A 1 -15.60 13.90 -18.65
C MET A 1 -16.00 15.05 -17.74
N PRO A 2 -16.07 14.88 -16.43
CA PRO A 2 -16.36 16.01 -15.54
C PRO A 2 -15.25 17.07 -15.66
N THR A 3 -15.65 18.30 -15.86
CA THR A 3 -14.76 19.46 -15.85
C THR A 3 -14.21 19.64 -14.43
N LEU A 4 -12.90 19.53 -14.25
CA LEU A 4 -12.25 19.84 -12.98
C LEU A 4 -12.59 21.30 -12.60
N SER A 5 -13.06 21.50 -11.38
CA SER A 5 -13.28 22.83 -10.83
C SER A 5 -11.95 23.58 -10.80
N ARG A 6 -11.95 24.85 -11.23
CA ARG A 6 -10.76 25.74 -11.16
C ARG A 6 -10.33 26.08 -9.72
N VAL A 7 -11.09 25.64 -8.73
CA VAL A 7 -10.79 25.86 -7.30
C VAL A 7 -9.88 24.72 -6.83
N LYS A 8 -8.70 25.07 -6.31
CA LYS A 8 -7.80 24.06 -5.71
C LYS A 8 -8.54 23.28 -4.62
N PRO A 9 -8.52 21.95 -4.67
CA PRO A 9 -9.24 21.13 -3.71
C PRO A 9 -8.70 21.36 -2.29
N LYS A 10 -9.60 21.43 -1.32
CA LYS A 10 -9.25 21.56 0.09
C LYS A 10 -8.79 20.20 0.60
N LEU A 11 -7.47 20.01 0.70
CA LEU A 11 -6.86 18.83 1.27
C LEU A 11 -7.14 18.75 2.78
N THR A 12 -7.40 17.56 3.28
CA THR A 12 -7.63 17.31 4.71
C THR A 12 -6.50 16.45 5.28
N PHE A 13 -5.78 16.98 6.28
CA PHE A 13 -4.69 16.27 6.93
C PHE A 13 -5.22 15.04 7.68
N ASN A 14 -4.64 13.87 7.40
CA ASN A 14 -5.01 12.61 8.02
C ASN A 14 -4.05 12.27 9.17
N LYS A 15 -4.46 12.65 10.39
CA LYS A 15 -3.67 12.41 11.61
C LYS A 15 -3.38 10.92 11.85
N GLY A 16 -4.29 10.02 11.48
CA GLY A 16 -4.11 8.57 11.64
C GLY A 16 -2.99 8.04 10.74
N ILE A 17 -3.00 8.41 9.46
CA ILE A 17 -1.95 8.01 8.52
C ILE A 17 -0.60 8.64 8.90
N ALA A 18 -0.58 9.92 9.27
CA ALA A 18 0.64 10.58 9.74
C ALA A 18 1.22 9.91 10.98
N GLY A 19 0.37 9.59 11.97
CA GLY A 19 0.77 8.84 13.18
C GLY A 19 1.29 7.45 12.87
N PHE A 20 0.67 6.75 11.92
CA PHE A 20 1.13 5.44 11.46
C PHE A 20 2.53 5.51 10.83
N PHE A 21 2.80 6.49 9.95
CA PHE A 21 4.13 6.68 9.39
C PHE A 21 5.18 7.00 10.47
N ILE A 22 4.85 7.88 11.42
CA ILE A 22 5.74 8.18 12.55
C ILE A 22 6.04 6.89 13.34
N PHE A 23 5.01 6.09 13.65
CA PHE A 23 5.18 4.81 14.35
C PHE A 23 6.09 3.84 13.61
N LEU A 24 5.93 3.70 12.29
CA LEU A 24 6.80 2.84 11.48
C LEU A 24 8.26 3.32 11.51
N HIS A 25 8.51 4.62 11.33
CA HIS A 25 9.86 5.16 11.35
C HIS A 25 10.53 5.03 12.74
N LEU A 26 9.78 5.28 13.82
CA LEU A 26 10.32 5.08 15.17
C LEU A 26 10.62 3.60 15.44
N GLY A 27 9.76 2.69 14.97
CA GLY A 27 10.03 1.25 15.04
C GLY A 27 11.26 0.83 14.24
N ALA A 28 11.46 1.40 13.05
CA ALA A 28 12.63 1.14 12.22
C ALA A 28 13.95 1.60 12.88
N LEU A 29 13.92 2.66 13.68
CA LEU A 29 15.12 3.12 14.44
C LEU A 29 15.62 2.07 15.42
N LEU A 30 14.78 1.13 15.87
CA LEU A 30 15.21 0.04 16.75
C LEU A 30 16.25 -0.88 16.09
N ALA A 31 16.30 -0.93 14.76
CA ALA A 31 17.26 -1.75 14.02
C ALA A 31 18.73 -1.32 14.26
N PHE A 32 18.96 -0.09 14.71
CA PHE A 32 20.31 0.39 15.08
C PHE A 32 20.81 -0.17 16.40
N PHE A 33 19.98 -0.87 17.17
CA PHE A 33 20.37 -1.43 18.46
C PHE A 33 20.73 -2.92 18.35
N PRO A 34 21.83 -3.40 18.98
CA PRO A 34 22.26 -4.79 18.89
C PRO A 34 21.23 -5.83 19.31
N PHE A 35 20.36 -5.50 20.29
CA PHE A 35 19.31 -6.41 20.76
C PHE A 35 18.21 -6.69 19.72
N ALA A 36 18.07 -5.82 18.73
CA ALA A 36 17.10 -5.97 17.64
C ALA A 36 17.71 -6.57 16.37
N PHE A 37 18.96 -7.01 16.39
CA PHE A 37 19.67 -7.57 15.24
C PHE A 37 19.75 -9.10 15.31
N SER A 38 19.46 -9.76 14.17
CA SER A 38 19.86 -11.13 13.90
C SER A 38 19.95 -11.36 12.38
N TRP A 39 20.85 -12.23 11.93
CA TRP A 39 20.98 -12.57 10.51
C TRP A 39 19.70 -13.21 9.95
N SER A 40 18.98 -13.99 10.76
CA SER A 40 17.69 -14.54 10.36
C SER A 40 16.62 -13.47 10.15
N ALA A 41 16.65 -12.37 10.93
CA ALA A 41 15.75 -11.24 10.76
C ALA A 41 16.08 -10.45 9.47
N VAL A 42 17.35 -10.26 9.15
CA VAL A 42 17.78 -9.65 7.87
C VAL A 42 17.32 -10.51 6.69
N ALA A 43 17.52 -11.82 6.75
CA ALA A 43 17.06 -12.75 5.70
C ALA A 43 15.52 -12.69 5.55
N LEU A 44 14.78 -12.64 6.67
CA LEU A 44 13.33 -12.48 6.67
C LEU A 44 12.91 -11.17 5.99
N MET A 45 13.55 -10.04 6.33
CA MET A 45 13.27 -8.74 5.71
C MET A 45 13.47 -8.79 4.20
N LEU A 46 14.60 -9.32 3.73
CA LEU A 46 14.88 -9.44 2.29
C LEU A 46 13.85 -10.32 1.58
N PHE A 47 13.46 -11.44 2.19
CA PHE A 47 12.43 -12.32 1.68
C PHE A 47 11.07 -11.62 1.61
N LEU A 48 10.66 -10.93 2.68
CA LEU A 48 9.39 -10.21 2.74
C LEU A 48 9.37 -9.05 1.75
N HIS A 49 10.47 -8.31 1.61
CA HIS A 49 10.57 -7.26 0.62
C HIS A 49 10.37 -7.80 -0.80
N TRP A 50 11.04 -8.89 -1.15
CA TRP A 50 10.82 -9.57 -2.43
C TRP A 50 9.38 -10.06 -2.58
N LEU A 51 8.81 -10.70 -1.58
CA LEU A 51 7.46 -11.25 -1.60
C LEU A 51 6.40 -10.15 -1.74
N THR A 52 6.49 -9.09 -0.95
CA THR A 52 5.48 -8.03 -0.92
C THR A 52 5.65 -7.05 -2.06
N ALA A 53 6.85 -6.54 -2.32
CA ALA A 53 7.09 -5.56 -3.37
C ALA A 53 7.04 -6.19 -4.77
N SER A 54 7.80 -7.28 -5.02
CA SER A 54 7.89 -7.85 -6.36
C SER A 54 6.67 -8.71 -6.69
N ILE A 55 6.35 -9.72 -5.85
CA ILE A 55 5.22 -10.62 -6.13
C ILE A 55 3.89 -9.94 -5.82
N GLY A 56 3.77 -9.27 -4.69
CA GLY A 56 2.52 -8.65 -4.26
C GLY A 56 2.17 -7.39 -5.05
N ILE A 57 3.01 -6.37 -4.96
CA ILE A 57 2.73 -5.07 -5.59
C ILE A 57 3.00 -5.10 -7.10
N CYS A 58 4.23 -5.38 -7.53
CA CYS A 58 4.57 -5.26 -8.95
C CYS A 58 3.86 -6.30 -9.82
N PHE A 59 3.78 -7.55 -9.39
CA PHE A 59 3.11 -8.59 -10.16
C PHE A 59 1.60 -8.62 -9.89
N GLY A 60 1.18 -8.65 -8.60
CA GLY A 60 -0.22 -8.78 -8.20
C GLY A 60 -1.03 -7.50 -8.45
N TYR A 61 -0.74 -6.41 -7.75
CA TYR A 61 -1.55 -5.19 -7.86
C TYR A 61 -1.34 -4.46 -9.17
N HIS A 62 -0.08 -4.32 -9.61
CA HIS A 62 0.24 -3.55 -10.81
C HIS A 62 -0.07 -4.34 -12.09
N ARG A 63 0.63 -5.45 -12.36
CA ARG A 63 0.48 -6.15 -13.65
C ARG A 63 -0.82 -6.93 -13.77
N TYR A 64 -1.23 -7.65 -12.72
CA TYR A 64 -2.43 -8.48 -12.78
C TYR A 64 -3.71 -7.66 -12.61
N LEU A 65 -3.87 -6.91 -11.48
CA LEU A 65 -5.12 -6.19 -11.22
C LEU A 65 -5.25 -4.89 -12.01
N THR A 66 -4.20 -4.06 -12.10
CA THR A 66 -4.29 -2.76 -12.77
C THR A 66 -4.31 -2.91 -14.28
N HIS A 67 -3.29 -3.58 -14.83
CA HIS A 67 -3.11 -3.69 -16.27
C HIS A 67 -3.82 -4.90 -16.91
N ARG A 68 -4.33 -5.84 -16.11
CA ARG A 68 -4.98 -7.08 -16.61
C ARG A 68 -4.09 -7.81 -17.64
N GLY A 69 -2.78 -7.80 -17.37
CA GLY A 69 -1.77 -8.27 -18.33
C GLY A 69 -1.66 -9.79 -18.45
N MET A 70 -2.45 -10.54 -17.67
CA MET A 70 -2.42 -12.00 -17.66
C MET A 70 -3.69 -12.61 -17.08
N ASP A 71 -3.98 -13.83 -17.49
CA ASP A 71 -5.01 -14.68 -16.89
C ASP A 71 -4.36 -15.67 -15.92
N LEU A 72 -4.85 -15.72 -14.69
CA LEU A 72 -4.32 -16.59 -13.63
C LEU A 72 -5.40 -17.45 -13.02
N PRO A 73 -5.09 -18.69 -12.64
CA PRO A 73 -5.96 -19.49 -11.78
C PRO A 73 -6.32 -18.70 -10.51
N LYS A 74 -7.58 -18.78 -10.07
CA LYS A 74 -8.09 -18.00 -8.93
C LYS A 74 -7.24 -18.11 -7.66
N TRP A 75 -6.72 -19.29 -7.36
CA TRP A 75 -5.89 -19.49 -6.17
C TRP A 75 -4.55 -18.75 -6.28
N VAL A 76 -3.91 -18.75 -7.48
CA VAL A 76 -2.67 -17.98 -7.73
C VAL A 76 -2.96 -16.49 -7.59
N ALA A 77 -4.01 -16.00 -8.26
CA ALA A 77 -4.42 -14.60 -8.19
C ALA A 77 -4.65 -14.15 -6.74
N ASN A 78 -5.40 -14.92 -5.96
CA ASN A 78 -5.66 -14.59 -4.56
C ASN A 78 -4.38 -14.59 -3.72
N THR A 79 -3.45 -15.53 -3.95
CA THR A 79 -2.18 -15.61 -3.22
C THR A 79 -1.32 -14.37 -3.49
N ILE A 80 -1.12 -14.00 -4.76
CA ILE A 80 -0.28 -12.83 -5.08
C ILE A 80 -0.91 -11.51 -4.62
N VAL A 81 -2.25 -11.40 -4.69
CA VAL A 81 -2.96 -10.22 -4.18
C VAL A 81 -2.90 -10.15 -2.65
N PHE A 82 -2.96 -11.29 -1.96
CA PHE A 82 -2.71 -11.34 -0.51
C PHE A 82 -1.30 -10.86 -0.18
N CYS A 83 -0.26 -11.33 -0.89
CA CYS A 83 1.10 -10.85 -0.70
C CYS A 83 1.21 -9.32 -0.87
N GLY A 84 0.48 -8.73 -1.82
CA GLY A 84 0.41 -7.28 -2.00
C GLY A 84 -0.20 -6.56 -0.79
N SER A 85 -1.20 -7.15 -0.15
CA SER A 85 -1.82 -6.56 1.04
C SER A 85 -0.86 -6.48 2.24
N LEU A 86 0.17 -7.32 2.25
CA LEU A 86 1.21 -7.32 3.28
C LEU A 86 2.25 -6.19 3.10
N ALA A 87 2.29 -5.52 1.96
CA ALA A 87 3.12 -4.32 1.76
C ALA A 87 2.60 -3.08 2.50
N CYS A 88 1.41 -3.14 3.07
CA CYS A 88 0.76 -2.05 3.81
C CYS A 88 0.59 -0.73 3.01
N GLN A 89 0.49 -0.83 1.67
CA GLN A 89 0.30 0.30 0.75
C GLN A 89 -1.17 0.52 0.37
N ASN A 90 -2.10 0.40 1.29
CA ASN A 90 -3.55 0.23 1.12
C ASN A 90 -3.95 -1.20 0.72
N GLY A 91 -5.26 -1.45 0.69
CA GLY A 91 -5.79 -2.67 0.11
C GLY A 91 -5.80 -2.65 -1.43
N PRO A 92 -6.15 -3.78 -2.07
CA PRO A 92 -6.05 -3.94 -3.52
C PRO A 92 -6.97 -3.00 -4.30
N ILE A 93 -8.16 -2.68 -3.78
CA ILE A 93 -9.15 -1.87 -4.49
C ILE A 93 -8.67 -0.41 -4.57
N LYS A 94 -8.31 0.18 -3.43
CA LYS A 94 -7.86 1.56 -3.37
C LYS A 94 -6.52 1.76 -4.07
N TRP A 95 -5.59 0.83 -3.92
CA TRP A 95 -4.31 0.89 -4.60
C TRP A 95 -4.47 0.89 -6.13
N VAL A 96 -5.28 -0.04 -6.67
CA VAL A 96 -5.55 -0.14 -8.10
C VAL A 96 -6.26 1.10 -8.63
N ALA A 97 -7.23 1.64 -7.87
CA ALA A 97 -7.91 2.88 -8.26
C ALA A 97 -6.94 4.03 -8.43
N HIS A 98 -6.11 4.32 -7.42
CA HIS A 98 -5.12 5.39 -7.47
C HIS A 98 -4.11 5.19 -8.61
N HIS A 99 -3.67 3.95 -8.84
CA HIS A 99 -2.72 3.66 -9.89
C HIS A 99 -3.32 3.82 -11.30
N ARG A 100 -4.59 3.45 -11.49
CA ARG A 100 -5.33 3.71 -12.74
C ARG A 100 -5.59 5.21 -12.95
N MET A 101 -5.84 5.98 -11.88
CA MET A 101 -5.93 7.45 -11.96
C MET A 101 -4.60 8.05 -12.38
N HIS A 102 -3.49 7.57 -11.80
CA HIS A 102 -2.15 7.97 -12.20
C HIS A 102 -1.91 7.72 -13.70
N HIS A 103 -2.16 6.52 -14.20
CA HIS A 103 -2.01 6.23 -15.63
C HIS A 103 -2.90 7.07 -16.54
N ALA A 104 -4.12 7.40 -16.08
CA ALA A 104 -5.06 8.23 -16.86
C ALA A 104 -4.66 9.71 -16.88
N GLY A 105 -3.91 10.17 -15.90
CA GLY A 105 -3.58 11.57 -15.73
C GLY A 105 -2.11 11.85 -15.40
N SER A 106 -1.19 10.95 -15.76
CA SER A 106 0.23 11.05 -15.42
C SER A 106 0.79 12.47 -15.59
N ASP A 107 1.42 12.95 -14.53
CA ASP A 107 2.06 14.26 -14.49
C ASP A 107 1.15 15.46 -14.78
N THR A 108 -0.14 15.31 -14.61
CA THR A 108 -1.13 16.42 -14.67
C THR A 108 -1.74 16.69 -13.29
N GLU A 109 -2.65 17.64 -13.20
CA GLU A 109 -3.45 17.92 -11.98
C GLU A 109 -4.39 16.77 -11.61
N ARG A 110 -4.59 15.81 -12.52
CA ARG A 110 -5.41 14.59 -12.32
C ARG A 110 -4.63 13.42 -11.77
N ASP A 111 -3.32 13.55 -11.63
CA ASP A 111 -2.44 12.55 -11.05
C ASP A 111 -2.43 12.69 -9.52
N PRO A 112 -2.88 11.67 -8.76
CA PRO A 112 -2.91 11.74 -7.29
C PRO A 112 -1.55 12.05 -6.66
N HIS A 113 -0.47 11.63 -7.31
CA HIS A 113 0.89 11.76 -6.78
C HIS A 113 1.90 12.33 -7.79
N SER A 114 1.48 13.33 -8.58
CA SER A 114 2.34 13.99 -9.56
C SER A 114 3.62 14.54 -8.95
N ALA A 115 4.76 14.20 -9.56
CA ALA A 115 6.08 14.70 -9.18
C ALA A 115 6.32 16.15 -9.59
N LYS A 116 5.47 16.73 -10.44
CA LYS A 116 5.61 18.13 -10.92
C LYS A 116 5.46 19.18 -9.82
N ASN A 117 4.71 18.87 -8.77
CA ASN A 117 4.42 19.83 -7.72
C ASN A 117 5.54 19.95 -6.67
N SER A 118 6.22 18.88 -6.33
CA SER A 118 7.36 18.81 -5.40
C SER A 118 7.88 17.39 -5.31
N LEU A 119 9.09 17.18 -4.76
CA LEU A 119 9.59 15.83 -4.43
C LEU A 119 8.89 15.23 -3.21
N TRP A 120 8.43 16.07 -2.28
CA TRP A 120 7.75 15.62 -1.06
C TRP A 120 6.35 15.06 -1.34
N TRP A 121 5.60 15.68 -2.28
CA TRP A 121 4.22 15.29 -2.56
C TRP A 121 4.09 13.84 -3.03
N PRO A 122 4.75 13.40 -4.12
CA PRO A 122 4.64 12.02 -4.60
C PRO A 122 5.26 11.00 -3.65
N HIS A 123 6.22 11.42 -2.81
CA HIS A 123 6.88 10.54 -1.86
C HIS A 123 5.99 10.23 -0.64
N LEU A 124 5.43 11.24 -0.01
CA LEU A 124 4.71 11.10 1.27
C LEU A 124 3.42 11.93 1.36
N GLY A 125 3.42 13.13 0.80
CA GLY A 125 2.34 14.11 1.00
C GLY A 125 0.98 13.58 0.58
N TRP A 126 0.87 12.98 -0.59
CA TRP A 126 -0.37 12.46 -1.13
C TRP A 126 -1.04 11.37 -0.26
N MET A 127 -0.27 10.66 0.54
CA MET A 127 -0.78 9.64 1.47
C MET A 127 -1.28 10.26 2.78
N ILE A 128 -0.62 11.32 3.25
CA ILE A 128 -0.94 11.99 4.52
C ILE A 128 -2.13 12.93 4.38
N TYR A 129 -2.38 13.47 3.18
CA TYR A 129 -3.51 14.34 2.93
C TYR A 129 -4.60 13.61 2.13
N LYS A 130 -5.81 13.59 2.68
CA LYS A 130 -6.99 13.09 1.97
C LYS A 130 -7.39 14.10 0.89
N HIS A 131 -7.49 13.64 -0.35
CA HIS A 131 -7.95 14.43 -1.49
C HIS A 131 -9.45 14.19 -1.73
N PRO A 132 -10.30 15.22 -1.79
CA PRO A 132 -11.76 15.06 -1.87
C PRO A 132 -12.23 14.33 -3.14
N GLU A 133 -11.48 14.41 -4.23
CA GLU A 133 -11.83 13.73 -5.49
C GLU A 133 -11.22 12.34 -5.60
N PHE A 134 -9.92 12.19 -5.27
CA PHE A 134 -9.21 10.93 -5.46
C PHE A 134 -9.55 9.89 -4.38
N ASP A 135 -9.96 10.35 -3.20
CA ASP A 135 -10.36 9.50 -2.08
C ASP A 135 -11.90 9.37 -1.94
N ASP A 136 -12.67 9.81 -2.94
CA ASP A 136 -14.11 9.61 -2.99
C ASP A 136 -14.45 8.17 -3.35
N ASP A 137 -15.30 7.52 -2.56
CA ASP A 137 -15.65 6.11 -2.73
C ASP A 137 -16.29 5.81 -4.10
N LYS A 138 -17.08 6.75 -4.65
CA LYS A 138 -17.70 6.59 -5.98
C LYS A 138 -16.66 6.67 -7.08
N VAL A 139 -15.65 7.54 -6.91
CA VAL A 139 -14.54 7.66 -7.87
C VAL A 139 -13.70 6.40 -7.83
N ILE A 140 -13.33 5.93 -6.63
CA ILE A 140 -12.60 4.66 -6.45
C ILE A 140 -13.36 3.51 -7.12
N GLN A 141 -14.66 3.37 -6.84
CA GLN A 141 -15.50 2.33 -7.42
C GLN A 141 -15.56 2.43 -8.95
N ASN A 142 -15.62 3.64 -9.52
CA ASN A 142 -15.64 3.81 -10.99
C ASN A 142 -14.35 3.30 -11.65
N TYR A 143 -13.19 3.45 -11.01
CA TYR A 143 -11.92 2.95 -11.52
C TYR A 143 -11.71 1.45 -11.27
N THR A 144 -12.54 0.81 -10.43
CA THR A 144 -12.34 -0.58 -9.99
C THR A 144 -13.59 -1.46 -10.14
N LYS A 145 -14.52 -1.13 -11.04
CA LYS A 145 -15.76 -1.89 -11.27
C LYS A 145 -15.55 -3.38 -11.50
N ASP A 146 -14.42 -3.74 -12.09
CA ASP A 146 -14.04 -5.12 -12.40
C ASP A 146 -13.57 -5.93 -11.20
N ILE A 147 -13.13 -5.27 -10.13
CA ILE A 147 -12.54 -5.93 -8.94
C ILE A 147 -13.25 -5.60 -7.64
N SER A 148 -14.03 -4.50 -7.59
CA SER A 148 -14.67 -4.00 -6.36
C SER A 148 -15.68 -4.97 -5.74
N ASP A 149 -16.31 -5.84 -6.54
CA ASP A 149 -17.29 -6.81 -6.07
C ASP A 149 -16.67 -8.13 -5.58
N ASN A 150 -15.36 -8.32 -5.76
CA ASN A 150 -14.67 -9.50 -5.27
C ASN A 150 -14.58 -9.49 -3.74
N LYS A 151 -15.25 -10.46 -3.10
CA LYS A 151 -15.34 -10.54 -1.63
C LYS A 151 -13.99 -10.71 -0.93
N PHE A 152 -13.05 -11.43 -1.56
CA PHE A 152 -11.71 -11.58 -1.02
C PHE A 152 -10.92 -10.27 -1.07
N TYR A 153 -11.04 -9.51 -2.16
CA TYR A 153 -10.38 -8.20 -2.27
C TYR A 153 -11.00 -7.18 -1.31
N GLN A 154 -12.33 -7.20 -1.13
CA GLN A 154 -13.01 -6.40 -0.10
C GLN A 154 -12.53 -6.75 1.32
N PHE A 155 -12.30 -8.05 1.60
CA PHE A 155 -11.74 -8.49 2.87
C PHE A 155 -10.32 -7.94 3.08
N LEU A 156 -9.45 -8.05 2.08
CA LEU A 156 -8.09 -7.51 2.15
C LEU A 156 -8.10 -5.97 2.30
N GLU A 157 -8.98 -5.27 1.56
CA GLU A 157 -9.16 -3.81 1.65
C GLU A 157 -9.43 -3.34 3.08
N LYS A 158 -10.26 -4.08 3.80
CA LYS A 158 -10.66 -3.74 5.18
C LYS A 158 -9.66 -4.17 6.25
N ASN A 159 -8.82 -5.15 5.97
CA ASN A 159 -8.04 -5.84 6.99
C ASN A 159 -6.51 -5.77 6.79
N TYR A 160 -5.98 -5.09 5.76
CA TYR A 160 -4.54 -5.07 5.50
C TYR A 160 -3.71 -4.59 6.71
N ILE A 161 -4.18 -3.61 7.48
CA ILE A 161 -3.51 -3.17 8.72
C ILE A 161 -3.59 -4.26 9.80
N LYS A 162 -4.76 -4.89 9.99
CA LYS A 162 -4.91 -5.97 10.98
C LYS A 162 -4.01 -7.16 10.66
N ASN A 163 -3.84 -7.48 9.37
CA ASN A 163 -2.96 -8.54 8.93
C ASN A 163 -1.49 -8.26 9.32
N GLN A 164 -1.06 -6.99 9.34
CA GLN A 164 0.27 -6.62 9.82
C GLN A 164 0.45 -6.89 11.33
N PHE A 165 -0.55 -6.57 12.14
CA PHE A 165 -0.50 -6.90 13.57
C PHE A 165 -0.43 -8.40 13.80
N ILE A 166 -1.25 -9.20 13.09
CA ILE A 166 -1.21 -10.66 13.18
C ILE A 166 0.19 -11.18 12.79
N LEU A 167 0.73 -10.70 11.69
CA LEU A 167 2.06 -11.06 11.23
C LEU A 167 3.13 -10.67 12.25
N GLY A 168 3.04 -9.47 12.83
CA GLY A 168 3.92 -9.00 13.88
C GLY A 168 3.90 -9.89 15.13
N PHE A 169 2.73 -10.37 15.58
CA PHE A 169 2.62 -11.32 16.68
C PHE A 169 3.23 -12.70 16.33
N ILE A 170 3.05 -13.17 15.10
CA ILE A 170 3.68 -14.41 14.62
C ILE A 170 5.20 -14.26 14.64
N PHE A 171 5.72 -13.16 14.14
CA PHE A 171 7.16 -12.90 14.14
C PHE A 171 7.73 -12.78 15.54
N LEU A 172 6.99 -12.12 16.45
CA LEU A 172 7.41 -12.04 17.86
C LEU A 172 7.50 -13.42 18.50
N ALA A 173 6.56 -14.30 18.21
CA ALA A 173 6.52 -15.66 18.77
C ALA A 173 7.64 -16.57 18.22
N ILE A 174 8.02 -16.41 16.95
CA ILE A 174 9.01 -17.30 16.29
C ILE A 174 10.44 -16.77 16.43
N GLY A 175 10.66 -15.50 16.15
CA GLY A 175 12.01 -14.89 16.05
C GLY A 175 12.25 -13.75 17.02
N GLY A 176 11.30 -13.48 17.94
CA GLY A 176 11.42 -12.42 18.93
C GLY A 176 11.41 -11.03 18.33
N LEU A 177 11.88 -10.06 19.11
CA LEU A 177 11.93 -8.65 18.73
C LEU A 177 12.69 -8.39 17.41
N PRO A 178 13.85 -9.04 17.12
CA PRO A 178 14.51 -8.84 15.84
C PRO A 178 13.63 -9.10 14.63
N TRP A 179 12.82 -10.16 14.64
CA TRP A 179 11.92 -10.46 13.53
C TRP A 179 10.80 -9.44 13.37
N VAL A 180 10.30 -8.87 14.47
CA VAL A 180 9.32 -7.78 14.42
C VAL A 180 9.93 -6.52 13.84
N VAL A 181 11.13 -6.14 14.31
CA VAL A 181 11.81 -4.92 13.85
C VAL A 181 12.13 -5.00 12.36
N TRP A 182 12.75 -6.07 11.93
CA TRP A 182 13.20 -6.22 10.54
C TRP A 182 12.09 -6.67 9.58
N GLY A 183 11.06 -7.37 10.05
CA GLY A 183 9.99 -7.89 9.21
C GLY A 183 8.74 -7.01 9.12
N ILE A 184 8.53 -6.08 10.08
CA ILE A 184 7.35 -5.20 10.10
C ILE A 184 7.73 -3.75 9.88
N PHE A 185 8.85 -3.27 10.46
CA PHE A 185 9.21 -1.85 10.42
C PHE A 185 10.20 -1.50 9.31
N LEU A 186 10.96 -2.46 8.79
CA LEU A 186 11.91 -2.31 7.68
C LEU A 186 11.42 -3.05 6.44
#